data_069d67802c7902e62a52fcae93203492
#
_entry.id   069d67802c7902e62a52fcae93203492
#
_cell.length_a   1.000
_cell.length_b   1.000
_cell.length_c   1.000
_cell.angle_alpha   90.00
_cell.angle_beta   90.00
_cell.angle_gamma   90.00
#
_symmetry.space_group_name_H-M   'P 1'
#
loop_
_entity.id
_entity.type
_entity.pdbx_description
1 polymer ?
#
loop_
_entity_poly.entity_id
_entity_poly.type
_entity_poly.pdbx_seq_one_letter_code
_entity_poly.pdbx_strand_id
1 'polypeptide(L)'
;MSGALQAGLWWVQDYLYALGRQLRSAASRTRADGFRSGTRRPVVVIPGIYEDWRFMLPLVRRLHQAGHPVHVVTLLQRNRLSVPRAAGLIAAYVREQGLEDVMIVAHSKGGLIGKYVMMSLDAEARIAGMVAVCSPFSGSRYAAFMLLPSLRAFSPRNAVTVQLSREERVNERITSVYGLFDPHIPEGSVLPGARNIQLQTGGHFRILGHEDTIRTILAATAA
;
A
#
# COMPACT_ATOMS: atom_id res chain seq x y z
N MET A 1 -17.50 -25.73 2.45
CA MET A 1 -17.30 -25.04 3.75
C MET A 1 -18.25 -23.85 3.80
N SER A 2 -18.93 -23.59 4.93
CA SER A 2 -19.75 -22.38 5.05
C SER A 2 -18.86 -21.14 4.95
N GLY A 3 -19.37 -20.06 4.34
CA GLY A 3 -18.59 -18.82 4.15
C GLY A 3 -18.00 -18.25 5.45
N ALA A 4 -18.69 -18.47 6.58
CA ALA A 4 -18.22 -18.05 7.91
C ALA A 4 -16.97 -18.82 8.38
N LEU A 5 -16.92 -20.15 8.16
CA LEU A 5 -15.75 -20.96 8.49
C LEU A 5 -14.53 -20.56 7.64
N GLN A 6 -14.74 -20.28 6.36
CA GLN A 6 -13.69 -19.82 5.47
C GLN A 6 -13.15 -18.44 5.88
N ALA A 7 -14.02 -17.49 6.23
CA ALA A 7 -13.62 -16.17 6.72
C ALA A 7 -12.82 -16.27 8.03
N GLY A 8 -13.26 -17.13 8.97
CA GLY A 8 -12.53 -17.39 10.21
C GLY A 8 -11.13 -17.96 9.97
N LEU A 9 -11.00 -18.92 9.04
CA LEU A 9 -9.71 -19.49 8.67
C LEU A 9 -8.78 -18.41 8.05
N TRP A 10 -9.29 -17.61 7.12
CA TRP A 10 -8.54 -16.50 6.53
C TRP A 10 -8.09 -15.48 7.58
N TRP A 11 -8.96 -15.18 8.55
CA TRP A 11 -8.64 -14.27 9.65
C TRP A 11 -7.44 -14.77 10.47
N VAL A 12 -7.44 -16.03 10.90
CA VAL A 12 -6.34 -16.63 11.65
C VAL A 12 -5.04 -16.62 10.83
N GLN A 13 -5.11 -17.08 9.57
CA GLN A 13 -3.94 -17.11 8.67
C GLN A 13 -3.36 -15.71 8.44
N ASP A 14 -4.21 -14.69 8.35
CA ASP A 14 -3.81 -13.31 8.13
C ASP A 14 -2.98 -12.76 9.31
N TYR A 15 -3.46 -13.00 10.55
CA TYR A 15 -2.74 -12.55 11.73
C TYR A 15 -1.46 -13.35 12.00
N LEU A 16 -1.44 -14.66 11.70
CA LEU A 16 -0.21 -15.45 11.77
C LEU A 16 0.83 -14.95 10.74
N TYR A 17 0.38 -14.62 9.53
CA TYR A 17 1.24 -14.00 8.53
C TYR A 17 1.77 -12.65 9.02
N ALA A 18 0.90 -11.77 9.52
CA ALA A 18 1.27 -10.45 10.02
C ALA A 18 2.30 -10.54 11.15
N LEU A 19 2.06 -11.41 12.14
CA LEU A 19 3.00 -11.63 13.26
C LEU A 19 4.36 -12.11 12.74
N GLY A 20 4.36 -13.13 11.88
CA GLY A 20 5.59 -13.64 11.28
C GLY A 20 6.36 -12.57 10.48
N ARG A 21 5.63 -11.70 9.76
CA ARG A 21 6.25 -10.57 9.02
C ARG A 21 6.80 -9.51 9.97
N GLN A 22 6.08 -9.16 11.03
CA GLN A 22 6.55 -8.19 12.02
C GLN A 22 7.82 -8.66 12.73
N LEU A 23 7.87 -9.93 13.15
CA LEU A 23 9.06 -10.50 13.78
C LEU A 23 10.26 -10.50 12.83
N ARG A 24 10.08 -10.96 11.58
CA ARG A 24 11.15 -10.95 10.58
C ARG A 24 11.58 -9.53 10.20
N SER A 25 10.65 -8.57 10.15
CA SER A 25 10.95 -7.17 9.90
C SER A 25 11.81 -6.58 11.02
N ALA A 26 11.45 -6.83 12.28
CA ALA A 26 12.20 -6.37 13.45
C ALA A 26 13.61 -6.99 13.55
N ALA A 27 13.76 -8.27 13.19
CA ALA A 27 15.06 -8.97 13.20
C ALA A 27 15.93 -8.66 11.96
N SER A 28 15.36 -8.04 10.91
CA SER A 28 16.07 -7.84 9.65
C SER A 28 17.07 -6.69 9.75
N ARG A 29 18.31 -6.97 9.35
CA ARG A 29 19.39 -5.98 9.15
C ARG A 29 19.54 -5.53 7.70
N THR A 30 18.58 -5.89 6.83
CA THR A 30 18.60 -5.52 5.40
C THR A 30 18.58 -4.00 5.25
N ARG A 31 19.48 -3.48 4.42
CA ARG A 31 19.60 -2.06 4.11
C ARG A 31 18.77 -1.70 2.88
N ALA A 32 18.21 -0.49 2.89
CA ALA A 32 17.33 0.02 1.84
C ALA A 32 18.08 0.32 0.53
N ASP A 33 19.31 0.78 0.66
CA ASP A 33 20.18 1.18 -0.47
C ASP A 33 20.53 0.01 -1.42
N GLY A 34 20.52 -1.21 -0.92
CA GLY A 34 20.78 -2.42 -1.72
C GLY A 34 19.75 -2.74 -2.82
N PHE A 35 18.63 -1.99 -2.87
CA PHE A 35 17.55 -2.22 -3.86
C PHE A 35 17.45 -1.11 -4.91
N ARG A 36 18.32 -0.10 -4.89
CA ARG A 36 18.23 1.07 -5.76
C ARG A 36 18.80 0.86 -7.18
N SER A 37 19.45 -0.27 -7.43
CA SER A 37 19.96 -0.61 -8.77
C SER A 37 18.86 -1.24 -9.63
N GLY A 38 18.97 -1.02 -10.94
CA GLY A 38 18.05 -1.55 -11.95
C GLY A 38 17.95 -0.60 -13.14
N THR A 39 17.42 -1.11 -14.25
CA THR A 39 17.28 -0.35 -15.51
C THR A 39 15.83 -0.15 -15.93
N ARG A 40 14.89 -0.73 -15.17
CA ARG A 40 13.46 -0.56 -15.41
C ARG A 40 12.92 0.66 -14.66
N ARG A 41 11.65 0.97 -14.86
CA ARG A 41 10.91 2.02 -14.16
C ARG A 41 11.13 1.95 -12.64
N PRO A 42 11.45 3.06 -11.97
CA PRO A 42 11.63 3.08 -10.51
C PRO A 42 10.32 2.80 -9.78
N VAL A 43 10.41 2.08 -8.67
CA VAL A 43 9.26 1.74 -7.83
C VAL A 43 9.46 2.32 -6.44
N VAL A 44 8.50 3.12 -5.95
CA VAL A 44 8.45 3.59 -4.57
C VAL A 44 7.48 2.72 -3.78
N VAL A 45 7.97 2.07 -2.70
CA VAL A 45 7.16 1.20 -1.85
C VAL A 45 6.70 1.94 -0.59
N ILE A 46 5.38 1.95 -0.33
CA ILE A 46 4.77 2.62 0.81
C ILE A 46 4.05 1.60 1.70
N PRO A 47 4.55 1.31 2.90
CA PRO A 47 3.95 0.34 3.82
C PRO A 47 2.65 0.86 4.46
N GLY A 48 1.92 -0.06 5.09
CA GLY A 48 0.75 0.24 5.91
C GLY A 48 1.11 0.92 7.25
N ILE A 49 0.08 1.24 8.04
CA ILE A 49 0.28 1.79 9.38
C ILE A 49 0.93 0.75 10.30
N TYR A 50 1.86 1.17 11.16
CA TYR A 50 2.66 0.33 12.06
C TYR A 50 3.58 -0.69 11.35
N GLU A 51 3.68 -0.63 10.01
CA GLU A 51 4.62 -1.42 9.24
C GLU A 51 5.91 -0.62 8.98
N ASP A 52 7.04 -1.25 9.24
CA ASP A 52 8.32 -0.84 8.66
C ASP A 52 8.38 -1.34 7.20
N TRP A 53 9.12 -0.69 6.34
CA TRP A 53 9.24 -1.10 4.93
C TRP A 53 9.69 -2.57 4.77
N ARG A 54 10.41 -3.10 5.75
CA ARG A 54 10.85 -4.51 5.75
C ARG A 54 9.68 -5.49 5.92
N PHE A 55 8.53 -5.02 6.37
CA PHE A 55 7.31 -5.81 6.32
C PHE A 55 6.99 -6.25 4.89
N MET A 56 7.24 -5.37 3.91
CA MET A 56 7.05 -5.63 2.48
C MET A 56 8.32 -6.19 1.79
N LEU A 57 9.36 -6.56 2.52
CA LEU A 57 10.64 -6.99 1.97
C LEU A 57 10.57 -8.12 0.93
N PRO A 58 9.70 -9.16 1.04
CA PRO A 58 9.57 -10.15 -0.03
C PRO A 58 9.15 -9.52 -1.36
N LEU A 59 8.22 -8.58 -1.33
CA LEU A 59 7.76 -7.87 -2.53
C LEU A 59 8.87 -6.95 -3.08
N VAL A 60 9.57 -6.21 -2.20
CA VAL A 60 10.73 -5.39 -2.56
C VAL A 60 11.77 -6.23 -3.30
N ARG A 61 12.08 -7.43 -2.80
CA ARG A 61 13.02 -8.36 -3.46
C ARG A 61 12.53 -8.82 -4.83
N ARG A 62 11.25 -9.15 -4.97
CA ARG A 62 10.66 -9.61 -6.26
C ARG A 62 10.71 -8.49 -7.31
N LEU A 63 10.38 -7.25 -6.93
CA LEU A 63 10.49 -6.08 -7.80
C LEU A 63 11.93 -5.82 -8.23
N HIS A 64 12.87 -5.86 -7.28
CA HIS A 64 14.29 -5.67 -7.58
C HIS A 64 14.85 -6.78 -8.48
N GLN A 65 14.51 -8.05 -8.21
CA GLN A 65 14.88 -9.18 -9.06
C GLN A 65 14.30 -9.08 -10.48
N ALA A 66 13.15 -8.41 -10.63
CA ALA A 66 12.57 -8.11 -11.93
C ALA A 66 13.27 -6.93 -12.65
N GLY A 67 14.30 -6.32 -12.05
CA GLY A 67 15.12 -5.27 -12.66
C GLY A 67 14.65 -3.84 -12.35
N HIS A 68 13.70 -3.65 -11.42
CA HIS A 68 13.28 -2.33 -10.99
C HIS A 68 14.22 -1.79 -9.89
N PRO A 69 14.70 -0.53 -9.99
CA PRO A 69 15.20 0.18 -8.81
C PRO A 69 14.05 0.39 -7.84
N VAL A 70 14.20 -0.15 -6.60
CA VAL A 70 13.16 -0.08 -5.58
C VAL A 70 13.57 0.88 -4.48
N HIS A 71 12.76 1.89 -4.27
CA HIS A 71 12.95 2.96 -3.31
C HIS A 71 12.00 2.79 -2.12
N VAL A 72 12.54 2.90 -0.92
CA VAL A 72 11.78 2.92 0.33
C VAL A 72 12.13 4.16 1.12
N VAL A 73 11.13 4.89 1.57
CA VAL A 73 11.32 6.14 2.31
C VAL A 73 11.44 5.82 3.79
N THR A 74 12.67 5.63 4.27
CA THR A 74 12.96 5.20 5.64
C THR A 74 12.47 6.19 6.71
N LEU A 75 12.31 7.47 6.36
CA LEU A 75 11.74 8.51 7.23
C LEU A 75 10.28 8.25 7.63
N LEU A 76 9.55 7.43 6.89
CA LEU A 76 8.21 6.97 7.30
C LEU A 76 8.25 6.11 8.55
N GLN A 77 9.41 5.47 8.85
CA GLN A 77 9.56 4.54 9.97
C GLN A 77 8.44 3.49 9.97
N ARG A 78 7.63 3.46 11.04
CA ARG A 78 6.43 2.60 11.16
C ARG A 78 5.15 3.27 10.64
N ASN A 79 5.27 4.25 9.77
CA ASN A 79 4.19 4.95 9.06
C ASN A 79 3.03 5.43 9.97
N ARG A 80 3.36 6.08 11.10
CA ARG A 80 2.35 6.63 12.05
C ARG A 80 1.96 8.09 11.78
N LEU A 81 2.65 8.77 10.88
CA LEU A 81 2.36 10.16 10.50
C LEU A 81 0.95 10.28 9.87
N SER A 82 0.37 11.47 9.86
CA SER A 82 -0.85 11.72 9.08
C SER A 82 -0.61 11.51 7.58
N VAL A 83 -1.67 11.24 6.81
CA VAL A 83 -1.56 11.01 5.35
C VAL A 83 -0.88 12.20 4.65
N PRO A 84 -1.26 13.49 4.89
CA PRO A 84 -0.59 14.61 4.24
C PRO A 84 0.90 14.74 4.60
N ARG A 85 1.27 14.53 5.86
CA ARG A 85 2.67 14.61 6.29
C ARG A 85 3.52 13.49 5.67
N ALA A 86 3.00 12.26 5.65
CA ALA A 86 3.68 11.13 5.02
C ALA A 86 3.80 11.34 3.51
N ALA A 87 2.75 11.84 2.85
CA ALA A 87 2.77 12.19 1.43
C ALA A 87 3.82 13.26 1.11
N GLY A 88 3.97 14.27 1.96
CA GLY A 88 5.02 15.27 1.83
C GLY A 88 6.43 14.67 1.84
N LEU A 89 6.69 13.69 2.71
CA LEU A 89 7.97 12.98 2.74
C LEU A 89 8.21 12.16 1.45
N ILE A 90 7.16 11.51 0.92
CA ILE A 90 7.26 10.76 -0.33
C ILE A 90 7.56 11.69 -1.50
N ALA A 91 6.79 12.79 -1.64
CA ALA A 91 6.99 13.75 -2.73
C ALA A 91 8.38 14.42 -2.68
N ALA A 92 8.83 14.80 -1.48
CA ALA A 92 10.19 15.34 -1.29
C ALA A 92 11.25 14.31 -1.71
N TYR A 93 11.12 13.07 -1.26
CA TYR A 93 12.05 12.00 -1.61
C TYR A 93 12.12 11.77 -3.13
N VAL A 94 10.97 11.69 -3.81
CA VAL A 94 10.92 11.50 -5.27
C VAL A 94 11.68 12.62 -6.00
N ARG A 95 11.48 13.88 -5.59
CA ARG A 95 12.20 15.04 -6.17
C ARG A 95 13.69 15.01 -5.84
N GLU A 96 14.07 14.78 -4.59
CA GLU A 96 15.47 14.77 -4.15
C GLU A 96 16.30 13.67 -4.81
N GLN A 97 15.66 12.51 -5.10
CA GLN A 97 16.32 11.42 -5.82
C GLN A 97 16.24 11.58 -7.35
N GLY A 98 15.62 12.65 -7.87
CA GLY A 98 15.44 12.88 -9.30
C GLY A 98 14.66 11.77 -10.01
N LEU A 99 13.71 11.11 -9.32
CA LEU A 99 12.98 10.01 -9.91
C LEU A 99 11.90 10.52 -10.86
N GLU A 100 11.80 9.86 -12.01
CA GLU A 100 10.80 10.10 -13.05
C GLU A 100 10.09 8.79 -13.39
N ASP A 101 8.88 8.89 -13.94
CA ASP A 101 8.08 7.74 -14.38
C ASP A 101 7.88 6.69 -13.28
N VAL A 102 7.63 7.16 -12.05
CA VAL A 102 7.61 6.33 -10.83
C VAL A 102 6.31 5.53 -10.72
N MET A 103 6.42 4.22 -10.47
CA MET A 103 5.30 3.43 -9.96
C MET A 103 5.31 3.39 -8.43
N ILE A 104 4.18 3.70 -7.82
CA ILE A 104 3.97 3.48 -6.39
C ILE A 104 3.40 2.08 -6.17
N VAL A 105 3.99 1.32 -5.23
CA VAL A 105 3.42 0.07 -4.74
C VAL A 105 3.13 0.24 -3.26
N ALA A 106 1.86 0.21 -2.90
CA ALA A 106 1.39 0.62 -1.59
C ALA A 106 0.53 -0.46 -0.90
N HIS A 107 0.65 -0.56 0.41
CA HIS A 107 -0.20 -1.41 1.25
C HIS A 107 -1.05 -0.57 2.20
N SER A 108 -2.35 -0.93 2.31
CA SER A 108 -3.26 -0.37 3.32
C SER A 108 -3.23 1.17 3.33
N LYS A 109 -2.87 1.80 4.44
CA LYS A 109 -2.66 3.26 4.56
C LYS A 109 -1.75 3.84 3.48
N GLY A 110 -0.77 3.06 3.02
CA GLY A 110 0.15 3.48 1.97
C GLY A 110 -0.56 3.91 0.70
N GLY A 111 -1.70 3.26 0.34
CA GLY A 111 -2.50 3.65 -0.81
C GLY A 111 -3.16 5.01 -0.67
N LEU A 112 -3.61 5.38 0.54
CA LEU A 112 -4.11 6.74 0.80
C LEU A 112 -3.00 7.78 0.66
N ILE A 113 -1.81 7.47 1.14
CA ILE A 113 -0.62 8.33 1.01
C ILE A 113 -0.26 8.49 -0.47
N GLY A 114 -0.16 7.39 -1.22
CA GLY A 114 0.17 7.43 -2.65
C GLY A 114 -0.88 8.21 -3.46
N LYS A 115 -2.17 7.99 -3.22
CA LYS A 115 -3.23 8.76 -3.86
C LYS A 115 -3.13 10.26 -3.54
N TYR A 116 -2.82 10.61 -2.28
CA TYR A 116 -2.62 12.01 -1.88
C TYR A 116 -1.43 12.65 -2.62
N VAL A 117 -0.30 11.91 -2.79
CA VAL A 117 0.82 12.38 -3.60
C VAL A 117 0.37 12.67 -5.02
N MET A 118 -0.24 11.70 -5.70
CA MET A 118 -0.70 11.82 -7.09
C MET A 118 -1.69 12.96 -7.30
N MET A 119 -2.55 13.20 -6.33
CA MET A 119 -3.62 14.22 -6.40
C MET A 119 -3.10 15.63 -6.14
N SER A 120 -2.19 15.80 -5.17
CA SER A 120 -1.91 17.11 -4.57
C SER A 120 -0.44 17.54 -4.59
N LEU A 121 0.50 16.62 -4.79
CA LEU A 121 1.94 16.89 -4.60
C LEU A 121 2.80 16.51 -5.82
N ASP A 122 2.18 16.01 -6.88
CA ASP A 122 2.85 15.56 -8.12
C ASP A 122 2.70 16.60 -9.25
N ALA A 123 3.03 17.84 -8.96
CA ALA A 123 2.92 18.94 -9.93
C ALA A 123 3.80 18.76 -11.17
N GLU A 124 4.88 17.98 -11.06
CA GLU A 124 5.83 17.69 -12.14
C GLU A 124 5.49 16.38 -12.87
N ALA A 125 4.34 15.75 -12.56
CA ALA A 125 3.87 14.50 -13.16
C ALA A 125 4.91 13.35 -13.13
N ARG A 126 5.67 13.25 -12.03
CA ARG A 126 6.71 12.23 -11.84
C ARG A 126 6.16 10.84 -11.54
N ILE A 127 4.89 10.76 -11.09
CA ILE A 127 4.24 9.50 -10.72
C ILE A 127 3.42 8.99 -11.92
N ALA A 128 3.86 7.90 -12.51
CA ALA A 128 3.15 7.24 -13.62
C ALA A 128 1.85 6.57 -13.16
N GLY A 129 1.89 5.90 -12.00
CA GLY A 129 0.71 5.21 -11.48
C GLY A 129 0.96 4.57 -10.12
N MET A 130 -0.05 3.83 -9.65
CA MET A 130 0.01 3.14 -8.36
C MET A 130 -0.66 1.77 -8.41
N VAL A 131 -0.06 0.78 -7.76
CA VAL A 131 -0.75 -0.44 -7.32
C VAL A 131 -0.98 -0.36 -5.82
N ALA A 132 -2.22 -0.34 -5.40
CA ALA A 132 -2.62 -0.26 -3.99
C ALA A 132 -3.24 -1.60 -3.55
N VAL A 133 -2.66 -2.21 -2.53
CA VAL A 133 -3.11 -3.49 -1.98
C VAL A 133 -3.86 -3.25 -0.67
N CYS A 134 -5.10 -3.70 -0.57
CA CYS A 134 -5.96 -3.57 0.61
C CYS A 134 -5.98 -2.15 1.19
N SER A 135 -6.25 -1.15 0.36
CA SER A 135 -6.26 0.26 0.78
C SER A 135 -7.67 0.75 1.10
N PRO A 136 -7.89 1.41 2.27
CA PRO A 136 -9.21 1.85 2.72
C PRO A 136 -9.60 3.18 2.06
N PHE A 137 -9.81 3.22 0.74
CA PHE A 137 -10.13 4.44 0.01
C PHE A 137 -11.43 5.11 0.46
N SER A 138 -12.42 4.31 0.88
CA SER A 138 -13.68 4.78 1.47
C SER A 138 -13.62 4.89 3.00
N GLY A 139 -12.45 4.65 3.59
CA GLY A 139 -12.27 4.51 5.04
C GLY A 139 -12.64 3.13 5.56
N SER A 140 -12.72 3.01 6.87
CA SER A 140 -13.19 1.82 7.58
C SER A 140 -14.10 2.23 8.73
N ARG A 141 -15.31 1.64 8.80
CA ARG A 141 -16.24 1.88 9.90
C ARG A 141 -15.65 1.49 11.25
N TYR A 142 -14.76 0.51 11.30
CA TYR A 142 -14.07 0.10 12.52
C TYR A 142 -13.15 1.20 13.08
N ALA A 143 -12.65 2.08 12.22
CA ALA A 143 -11.79 3.19 12.64
C ALA A 143 -12.47 4.15 13.62
N ALA A 144 -13.80 4.29 13.56
CA ALA A 144 -14.56 5.13 14.47
C ALA A 144 -14.48 4.66 15.92
N PHE A 145 -14.30 3.36 16.14
CA PHE A 145 -14.24 2.71 17.47
C PHE A 145 -12.80 2.52 17.99
N MET A 146 -11.80 2.90 17.21
CA MET A 146 -10.41 2.74 17.60
C MET A 146 -9.99 3.81 18.62
N LEU A 147 -9.27 3.39 19.68
CA LEU A 147 -8.78 4.29 20.71
C LEU A 147 -7.60 5.16 20.23
N LEU A 148 -6.81 4.65 19.29
CA LEU A 148 -5.61 5.35 18.80
C LEU A 148 -5.99 6.38 17.72
N PRO A 149 -5.61 7.67 17.88
CA PRO A 149 -5.92 8.73 16.91
C PRO A 149 -5.42 8.42 15.49
N SER A 150 -4.28 7.73 15.36
CA SER A 150 -3.71 7.30 14.09
C SER A 150 -4.58 6.28 13.33
N LEU A 151 -5.38 5.47 14.03
CA LEU A 151 -6.34 4.54 13.44
C LEU A 151 -7.71 5.22 13.18
N ARG A 152 -8.13 6.13 14.06
CA ARG A 152 -9.35 6.95 13.86
C ARG A 152 -9.26 7.84 12.61
N ALA A 153 -8.04 8.14 12.15
CA ALA A 153 -7.83 8.85 10.90
C ALA A 153 -8.36 8.12 9.65
N PHE A 154 -8.65 6.80 9.74
CA PHE A 154 -9.28 6.05 8.65
C PHE A 154 -10.82 6.07 8.71
N SER A 155 -11.42 6.83 9.61
CA SER A 155 -12.87 7.00 9.63
C SER A 155 -13.37 7.55 8.28
N PRO A 156 -14.49 7.04 7.75
CA PRO A 156 -15.11 7.59 6.53
C PRO A 156 -15.47 9.08 6.65
N ARG A 157 -15.57 9.60 7.88
CA ARG A 157 -15.87 11.02 8.17
C ARG A 157 -14.61 11.88 8.31
N ASN A 158 -13.42 11.30 8.25
CA ASN A 158 -12.18 12.08 8.31
C ASN A 158 -12.05 12.96 7.06
N ALA A 159 -11.67 14.22 7.25
CA ALA A 159 -11.59 15.20 6.16
C ALA A 159 -10.68 14.75 5.01
N VAL A 160 -9.53 14.11 5.32
CA VAL A 160 -8.60 13.59 4.31
C VAL A 160 -9.23 12.41 3.56
N THR A 161 -9.89 11.48 4.25
CA THR A 161 -10.59 10.35 3.62
C THR A 161 -11.70 10.85 2.69
N VAL A 162 -12.49 11.84 3.14
CA VAL A 162 -13.53 12.48 2.32
C VAL A 162 -12.93 13.18 1.09
N GLN A 163 -11.84 13.92 1.27
CA GLN A 163 -11.14 14.57 0.16
C GLN A 163 -10.65 13.54 -0.87
N LEU A 164 -10.00 12.47 -0.42
CA LEU A 164 -9.50 11.39 -1.28
C LEU A 164 -10.64 10.66 -2.02
N SER A 165 -11.79 10.45 -1.37
CA SER A 165 -12.92 9.76 -2.00
C SER A 165 -13.61 10.58 -3.09
N ARG A 166 -13.54 11.91 -3.02
CA ARG A 166 -14.15 12.84 -4.00
C ARG A 166 -13.29 13.09 -5.23
N GLU A 167 -11.99 12.92 -5.14
CA GLU A 167 -11.07 13.13 -6.25
C GLU A 167 -10.92 11.86 -7.08
N GLU A 168 -11.37 11.90 -8.33
CA GLU A 168 -11.39 10.74 -9.22
C GLU A 168 -10.37 10.82 -10.36
N ARG A 169 -9.86 12.02 -10.69
CA ARG A 169 -8.96 12.23 -11.86
C ARG A 169 -7.72 11.34 -11.89
N VAL A 170 -7.17 10.99 -10.71
CA VAL A 170 -5.99 10.15 -10.62
C VAL A 170 -6.32 8.65 -10.59
N ASN A 171 -7.60 8.29 -10.42
CA ASN A 171 -8.02 6.91 -10.19
C ASN A 171 -7.73 6.00 -11.40
N GLU A 172 -7.82 6.49 -12.62
CA GLU A 172 -7.52 5.74 -13.85
C GLU A 172 -6.07 5.22 -13.88
N ARG A 173 -5.14 5.88 -13.16
CA ARG A 173 -3.74 5.48 -13.00
C ARG A 173 -3.51 4.58 -11.78
N ILE A 174 -4.59 4.12 -11.11
CA ILE A 174 -4.51 3.28 -9.91
C ILE A 174 -5.06 1.90 -10.20
N THR A 175 -4.31 0.87 -9.83
CA THR A 175 -4.80 -0.50 -9.75
C THR A 175 -5.03 -0.85 -8.28
N SER A 176 -6.28 -1.09 -7.89
CA SER A 176 -6.64 -1.53 -6.53
C SER A 176 -6.77 -3.05 -6.49
N VAL A 177 -5.96 -3.70 -5.65
CA VAL A 177 -5.92 -5.16 -5.47
C VAL A 177 -6.41 -5.50 -4.08
N TYR A 178 -7.39 -6.40 -3.96
CA TYR A 178 -7.98 -6.78 -2.67
C TYR A 178 -8.58 -8.19 -2.73
N GLY A 179 -8.84 -8.76 -1.57
CA GLY A 179 -9.44 -10.10 -1.45
C GLY A 179 -10.97 -10.06 -1.30
N LEU A 180 -11.58 -11.24 -1.31
CA LEU A 180 -13.00 -11.44 -1.00
C LEU A 180 -13.37 -11.05 0.44
N PHE A 181 -12.40 -11.11 1.35
CA PHE A 181 -12.58 -10.82 2.77
C PHE A 181 -11.38 -10.05 3.29
N ASP A 182 -11.65 -8.91 3.93
CA ASP A 182 -10.64 -8.11 4.64
C ASP A 182 -11.17 -7.79 6.05
N PRO A 183 -10.51 -8.30 7.13
CA PRO A 183 -10.98 -8.09 8.49
C PRO A 183 -10.82 -6.65 8.99
N HIS A 184 -10.04 -5.82 8.30
CA HIS A 184 -9.78 -4.42 8.68
C HIS A 184 -10.60 -3.41 7.87
N ILE A 185 -11.02 -3.80 6.65
CA ILE A 185 -11.73 -2.91 5.73
C ILE A 185 -13.04 -3.59 5.29
N PRO A 186 -14.08 -3.59 6.14
CA PRO A 186 -15.35 -4.22 5.81
C PRO A 186 -16.07 -3.54 4.63
N GLU A 187 -15.76 -2.30 4.31
CA GLU A 187 -16.22 -1.57 3.12
C GLU A 187 -15.55 -2.06 1.84
N GLY A 188 -14.45 -2.82 1.96
CA GLY A 188 -13.61 -3.23 0.83
C GLY A 188 -12.68 -2.12 0.34
N SER A 189 -11.92 -2.44 -0.70
CA SER A 189 -10.91 -1.53 -1.29
C SER A 189 -11.25 -1.15 -2.73
N VAL A 190 -12.51 -1.25 -3.12
CA VAL A 190 -12.98 -0.79 -4.44
C VAL A 190 -12.74 0.72 -4.54
N LEU A 191 -12.15 1.14 -5.65
CA LEU A 191 -11.93 2.55 -5.99
C LEU A 191 -12.63 2.86 -7.33
N PRO A 192 -13.69 3.67 -7.35
CA PRO A 192 -14.36 4.07 -8.57
C PRO A 192 -13.38 4.71 -9.58
N GLY A 193 -13.50 4.40 -10.85
CA GLY A 193 -12.62 4.89 -11.90
C GLY A 193 -11.22 4.23 -11.96
N ALA A 194 -10.86 3.38 -10.99
CA ALA A 194 -9.62 2.63 -10.98
C ALA A 194 -9.77 1.23 -11.60
N ARG A 195 -8.66 0.61 -11.94
CA ARG A 195 -8.62 -0.83 -12.25
C ARG A 195 -8.75 -1.63 -10.96
N ASN A 196 -9.92 -2.23 -10.71
CA ASN A 196 -10.20 -3.01 -9.51
C ASN A 196 -9.98 -4.50 -9.78
N ILE A 197 -9.13 -5.15 -8.98
CA ILE A 197 -8.79 -6.58 -9.08
C ILE A 197 -9.10 -7.26 -7.76
N GLN A 198 -10.17 -8.06 -7.74
CA GLN A 198 -10.55 -8.87 -6.60
C GLN A 198 -9.97 -10.28 -6.73
N LEU A 199 -9.20 -10.70 -5.75
CA LEU A 199 -8.57 -12.02 -5.70
C LEU A 199 -9.44 -13.00 -4.93
N GLN A 200 -9.43 -14.28 -5.34
CA GLN A 200 -10.17 -15.38 -4.70
C GLN A 200 -9.50 -15.84 -3.38
N THR A 201 -9.17 -14.90 -2.52
CA THR A 201 -8.54 -15.11 -1.21
C THR A 201 -9.04 -14.06 -0.22
N GLY A 202 -8.71 -14.22 1.06
CA GLY A 202 -9.04 -13.25 2.11
C GLY A 202 -7.82 -12.93 2.96
N GLY A 203 -7.91 -11.82 3.69
CA GLY A 203 -6.88 -11.30 4.58
C GLY A 203 -6.42 -9.90 4.17
N HIS A 204 -5.94 -9.14 5.13
CA HIS A 204 -5.42 -7.79 4.95
C HIS A 204 -3.92 -7.79 4.66
N PHE A 205 -3.18 -8.61 5.40
CA PHE A 205 -1.71 -8.66 5.35
C PHE A 205 -1.19 -9.80 4.45
N ARG A 206 -1.78 -11.00 4.56
CA ARG A 206 -1.30 -12.18 3.82
C ARG A 206 -1.43 -12.04 2.30
N ILE A 207 -2.34 -11.21 1.85
CA ILE A 207 -2.55 -10.92 0.43
C ILE A 207 -1.30 -10.32 -0.23
N LEU A 208 -0.43 -9.62 0.52
CA LEU A 208 0.86 -9.13 0.03
C LEU A 208 1.81 -10.24 -0.43
N GLY A 209 1.67 -11.44 0.14
CA GLY A 209 2.44 -12.63 -0.23
C GLY A 209 1.74 -13.54 -1.24
N HIS A 210 0.55 -13.20 -1.68
CA HIS A 210 -0.19 -14.01 -2.64
C HIS A 210 0.40 -13.86 -4.05
N GLU A 211 0.62 -14.98 -4.75
CA GLU A 211 1.28 -14.96 -6.06
C GLU A 211 0.52 -14.13 -7.10
N ASP A 212 -0.82 -14.11 -7.07
CA ASP A 212 -1.61 -13.27 -7.96
C ASP A 212 -1.43 -11.78 -7.68
N THR A 213 -1.27 -11.40 -6.41
CA THR A 213 -0.92 -10.01 -6.05
C THR A 213 0.44 -9.64 -6.62
N ILE A 214 1.43 -10.50 -6.43
CA ILE A 214 2.80 -10.27 -6.93
C ILE A 214 2.80 -10.18 -8.46
N ARG A 215 2.13 -11.09 -9.15
CA ARG A 215 1.99 -11.05 -10.63
C ARG A 215 1.33 -9.77 -11.10
N THR A 216 0.25 -9.35 -10.45
CA THR A 216 -0.45 -8.10 -10.77
C THR A 216 0.46 -6.89 -10.62
N ILE A 217 1.21 -6.81 -9.51
CA ILE A 217 2.14 -5.72 -9.26
C ILE A 217 3.25 -5.71 -10.32
N LEU A 218 3.88 -6.85 -10.60
CA LEU A 218 4.94 -6.94 -11.61
C LEU A 218 4.44 -6.58 -13.01
N ALA A 219 3.22 -7.01 -13.38
CA ALA A 219 2.63 -6.64 -14.67
C ALA A 219 2.35 -5.14 -14.78
N ALA A 220 1.83 -4.52 -13.71
CA ALA A 220 1.53 -3.09 -13.68
C ALA A 220 2.80 -2.21 -13.64
N THR A 221 3.90 -2.71 -13.06
CA THR A 221 5.17 -1.96 -13.02
C THR A 221 5.98 -2.09 -14.32
N ALA A 222 5.69 -3.09 -15.15
CA ALA A 222 6.35 -3.31 -16.44
C ALA A 222 5.71 -2.52 -17.59
N ALA A 223 4.46 -2.09 -17.45
CA ALA A 223 3.72 -1.31 -18.43
C ALA A 223 4.14 0.16 -18.37
#